data_ece828c220add543505f23b85c5d638f
#
_entry.id   ece828c220add543505f23b85c5d638f
#
_cell.length_a   1.000
_cell.length_b   1.000
_cell.length_c   1.000
_cell.angle_alpha   90.00
_cell.angle_beta   90.00
_cell.angle_gamma   90.00
#
_symmetry.space_group_name_H-M   'P 1'
#
loop_
_entity.id
_entity.type
_entity.pdbx_description
1 polymer ?
#
loop_
_entity_poly.entity_id
_entity_poly.type
_entity_poly.pdbx_seq_one_letter_code
_entity_poly.pdbx_strand_id
1 'polypeptide(L)'
;MRCVAPFVLFAALVLPACQPAPAERPDTLVNLATVQSGPRVQADELDGALRRQPGNVALLTRRAALRLAAGQPRAALRDATAALDLTEGDDDGPLYFLQARALRMLGRLPEALAAARQAGENGFTGPELPLLVGETHLAARDYPAALDNLDRALRLDPDQPAALFYKGLAYAASSDTAQALGYLQAALAREPRQPEILHQLAALYNALRDPGQAGRYAARGLRLDTASGALHYDYGRQLELRGLPDSAGWHYRRALALDTTQYRADYRLGLAAATAHRPAQAVPYLARALRRNPRLPQARALLAEALEAQHQLPAAFAQYRLLVAENPGNPHWTFKAWKVGNRARLLLPDSLRPAPPRYPAPRRPRPQAIAPLAPLGGLPPR
;
A
#
# COMPACT_ATOMS: atom_id res chain seq x y z
N MET A 1 9.82 -51.41 -94.60
CA MET A 1 9.25 -50.16 -95.05
C MET A 1 9.50 -49.12 -93.91
N ARG A 2 10.43 -48.21 -94.19
CA ARG A 2 10.95 -47.21 -93.18
C ARG A 2 10.24 -45.93 -93.45
N CYS A 3 9.56 -45.42 -92.43
CA CYS A 3 9.01 -44.04 -92.41
C CYS A 3 9.97 -43.15 -91.63
N VAL A 4 10.54 -42.16 -92.32
CA VAL A 4 11.34 -41.09 -91.78
C VAL A 4 10.43 -39.94 -91.42
N ALA A 5 10.48 -39.46 -90.21
CA ALA A 5 9.79 -38.26 -89.74
C ALA A 5 10.74 -37.05 -89.75
N PRO A 6 10.35 -35.90 -90.22
CA PRO A 6 11.19 -34.71 -90.22
C PRO A 6 11.27 -34.01 -88.89
N PHE A 7 12.50 -33.58 -88.51
CA PHE A 7 12.82 -32.75 -87.38
C PHE A 7 12.47 -31.31 -87.69
N VAL A 8 11.52 -30.73 -86.89
CA VAL A 8 11.21 -29.28 -86.94
C VAL A 8 12.02 -28.64 -85.83
N LEU A 9 12.96 -27.81 -86.20
CA LEU A 9 13.75 -26.98 -85.28
C LEU A 9 12.89 -25.78 -84.86
N PHE A 10 12.46 -25.76 -83.59
CA PHE A 10 11.83 -24.58 -83.00
C PHE A 10 12.91 -23.69 -82.37
N ALA A 11 13.21 -22.56 -82.99
CA ALA A 11 14.04 -21.53 -82.40
C ALA A 11 13.26 -20.82 -81.31
N ALA A 12 13.65 -21.06 -80.04
CA ALA A 12 13.10 -20.37 -78.90
C ALA A 12 13.71 -18.98 -78.81
N LEU A 13 12.90 -17.93 -79.06
CA LEU A 13 13.21 -16.56 -78.74
C LEU A 13 13.24 -16.41 -77.24
N VAL A 14 14.43 -16.23 -76.64
CA VAL A 14 14.61 -15.88 -75.24
C VAL A 14 14.37 -14.39 -75.13
N LEU A 15 13.21 -13.94 -74.69
CA LEU A 15 12.94 -12.60 -74.21
C LEU A 15 13.64 -12.43 -72.85
N PRO A 16 14.30 -11.32 -72.60
CA PRO A 16 14.82 -11.06 -71.24
C PRO A 16 13.64 -10.86 -70.31
N ALA A 17 13.42 -11.77 -69.37
CA ALA A 17 12.47 -11.60 -68.31
C ALA A 17 12.99 -10.43 -67.46
N CYS A 18 12.21 -9.34 -67.41
CA CYS A 18 12.34 -8.31 -66.40
C CYS A 18 12.22 -8.99 -65.04
N GLN A 19 13.35 -9.12 -64.33
CA GLN A 19 13.31 -9.48 -62.92
C GLN A 19 12.58 -8.35 -62.21
N PRO A 20 11.49 -8.68 -61.46
CA PRO A 20 10.93 -7.70 -60.57
C PRO A 20 11.99 -7.26 -59.60
N ALA A 21 12.13 -5.94 -59.39
CA ALA A 21 12.99 -5.38 -58.33
C ALA A 21 12.72 -6.15 -57.03
N PRO A 22 13.76 -6.43 -56.21
CA PRO A 22 13.57 -7.08 -54.94
C PRO A 22 12.51 -6.25 -54.18
N ALA A 23 11.40 -6.87 -53.91
CA ALA A 23 10.37 -6.26 -53.04
C ALA A 23 11.13 -5.79 -51.79
N GLU A 24 11.12 -4.48 -51.56
CA GLU A 24 11.55 -3.92 -50.30
C GLU A 24 10.85 -4.77 -49.23
N ARG A 25 11.62 -5.51 -48.46
CA ARG A 25 11.08 -6.24 -47.31
C ARG A 25 10.35 -5.18 -46.52
N PRO A 26 9.02 -5.30 -46.30
CA PRO A 26 8.36 -4.39 -45.42
C PRO A 26 9.22 -4.43 -44.16
N ASP A 27 9.69 -3.24 -43.72
CA ASP A 27 10.34 -3.14 -42.42
C ASP A 27 9.49 -3.96 -41.49
N THR A 28 10.01 -5.13 -41.10
CA THR A 28 9.32 -5.99 -40.13
C THR A 28 9.36 -5.16 -38.87
N LEU A 29 8.28 -4.39 -38.69
CA LEU A 29 8.01 -3.77 -37.39
C LEU A 29 8.14 -4.91 -36.43
N VAL A 30 9.27 -4.93 -35.70
CA VAL A 30 9.50 -5.92 -34.66
C VAL A 30 8.27 -5.85 -33.80
N ASN A 31 7.48 -6.92 -33.80
CA ASN A 31 6.25 -6.96 -33.04
C ASN A 31 6.68 -6.93 -31.57
N LEU A 32 6.70 -5.72 -30.99
CA LEU A 32 7.12 -5.47 -29.61
C LEU A 32 6.34 -6.32 -28.59
N ALA A 33 5.17 -6.86 -29.00
CA ALA A 33 4.41 -7.81 -28.21
C ALA A 33 5.07 -9.22 -28.12
N THR A 34 5.98 -9.57 -29.01
CA THR A 34 6.71 -10.84 -29.00
C THR A 34 8.08 -10.76 -28.33
N VAL A 35 8.61 -9.54 -28.12
CA VAL A 35 9.83 -9.33 -27.35
C VAL A 35 9.42 -9.27 -25.89
N GLN A 36 9.91 -10.18 -25.04
CA GLN A 36 9.67 -10.21 -23.59
C GLN A 36 10.40 -9.08 -22.83
N SER A 37 10.43 -7.88 -23.39
CA SER A 37 11.02 -6.70 -22.79
C SER A 37 9.94 -6.01 -21.93
N GLY A 38 10.31 -5.69 -20.67
CA GLY A 38 9.40 -5.00 -19.77
C GLY A 38 9.07 -3.57 -20.26
N PRO A 39 8.02 -2.93 -19.71
CA PRO A 39 7.56 -1.60 -20.13
C PRO A 39 8.63 -0.52 -20.13
N ARG A 40 9.65 -0.63 -19.27
CA ARG A 40 10.77 0.30 -19.22
C ARG A 40 11.63 0.20 -20.47
N VAL A 41 12.01 -1.02 -20.87
CA VAL A 41 12.84 -1.25 -22.06
C VAL A 41 12.09 -0.79 -23.32
N GLN A 42 10.81 -1.10 -23.42
CA GLN A 42 9.97 -0.63 -24.52
C GLN A 42 9.86 0.90 -24.57
N ALA A 43 9.79 1.57 -23.42
CA ALA A 43 9.78 3.03 -23.37
C ALA A 43 11.14 3.63 -23.82
N ASP A 44 12.24 3.01 -23.45
CA ASP A 44 13.59 3.43 -23.84
C ASP A 44 13.84 3.24 -25.36
N GLU A 45 13.24 2.20 -25.99
CA GLU A 45 13.27 2.00 -27.44
C GLU A 45 12.57 3.12 -28.20
N LEU A 46 11.47 3.67 -27.66
CA LEU A 46 10.77 4.82 -28.26
C LEU A 46 11.60 6.10 -28.23
N ASP A 47 12.61 6.20 -27.36
CA ASP A 47 13.49 7.36 -27.30
C ASP A 47 14.23 7.57 -28.64
N GLY A 48 14.61 6.48 -29.33
CA GLY A 48 15.21 6.53 -30.65
C GLY A 48 14.27 7.08 -31.73
N ALA A 49 13.00 6.68 -31.68
CA ALA A 49 11.99 7.18 -32.62
C ALA A 49 11.66 8.67 -32.37
N LEU A 50 11.53 9.06 -31.09
CA LEU A 50 11.26 10.44 -30.69
C LEU A 50 12.44 11.40 -30.96
N ARG A 51 13.69 10.93 -30.96
CA ARG A 51 14.83 11.77 -31.44
C ARG A 51 14.68 12.16 -32.91
N ARG A 52 14.08 11.30 -33.75
CA ARG A 52 13.82 11.58 -35.16
C ARG A 52 12.53 12.39 -35.37
N GLN A 53 11.54 12.21 -34.49
CA GLN A 53 10.23 12.87 -34.55
C GLN A 53 9.83 13.40 -33.17
N PRO A 54 10.45 14.49 -32.67
CA PRO A 54 10.23 14.99 -31.31
C PRO A 54 8.77 15.40 -31.01
N GLY A 55 8.06 15.88 -32.05
CA GLY A 55 6.66 16.33 -31.95
C GLY A 55 5.62 15.25 -32.26
N ASN A 56 5.99 13.98 -32.32
CA ASN A 56 5.02 12.93 -32.63
C ASN A 56 4.20 12.59 -31.37
N VAL A 57 2.96 13.11 -31.33
CA VAL A 57 2.01 12.96 -30.23
C VAL A 57 1.74 11.48 -29.92
N ALA A 58 1.55 10.63 -30.94
CA ALA A 58 1.28 9.20 -30.75
C ALA A 58 2.45 8.47 -30.06
N LEU A 59 3.70 8.80 -30.42
CA LEU A 59 4.89 8.22 -29.77
C LEU A 59 5.03 8.72 -28.33
N LEU A 60 4.78 10.01 -28.05
CA LEU A 60 4.80 10.58 -26.71
C LEU A 60 3.73 9.92 -25.83
N THR A 61 2.50 9.78 -26.34
CA THR A 61 1.39 9.11 -25.63
C THR A 61 1.75 7.67 -25.29
N ARG A 62 2.27 6.91 -26.26
CA ARG A 62 2.67 5.51 -26.03
C ARG A 62 3.81 5.42 -25.00
N ARG A 63 4.81 6.30 -25.10
CA ARG A 63 5.91 6.31 -24.11
C ARG A 63 5.42 6.71 -22.72
N ALA A 64 4.51 7.68 -22.60
CA ALA A 64 3.91 8.05 -21.32
C ALA A 64 3.19 6.85 -20.67
N ALA A 65 2.39 6.10 -21.44
CA ALA A 65 1.70 4.89 -20.93
C ALA A 65 2.69 3.82 -20.46
N LEU A 66 3.74 3.54 -21.23
CA LEU A 66 4.78 2.58 -20.86
C LEU A 66 5.58 3.04 -19.62
N ARG A 67 5.88 4.33 -19.51
CA ARG A 67 6.54 4.91 -18.34
C ARG A 67 5.69 4.82 -17.07
N LEU A 68 4.37 4.96 -17.18
CA LEU A 68 3.46 4.70 -16.06
C LEU A 68 3.49 3.23 -15.64
N ALA A 69 3.43 2.32 -16.59
CA ALA A 69 3.54 0.87 -16.31
C ALA A 69 4.90 0.49 -15.70
N ALA A 70 5.96 1.21 -16.06
CA ALA A 70 7.31 1.05 -15.50
C ALA A 70 7.53 1.75 -14.14
N GLY A 71 6.50 2.38 -13.55
CA GLY A 71 6.62 3.12 -12.29
C GLY A 71 7.43 4.42 -12.40
N GLN A 72 7.44 5.06 -13.57
CA GLN A 72 8.17 6.31 -13.84
C GLN A 72 7.23 7.52 -14.04
N PRO A 73 6.42 7.91 -13.02
CA PRO A 73 5.34 8.88 -13.21
C PRO A 73 5.85 10.28 -13.58
N ARG A 74 7.05 10.69 -13.10
CA ARG A 74 7.61 12.00 -13.47
C ARG A 74 7.96 12.09 -14.96
N ALA A 75 8.48 11.01 -15.53
CA ALA A 75 8.80 10.95 -16.94
C ALA A 75 7.53 10.86 -17.81
N ALA A 76 6.56 10.07 -17.36
CA ALA A 76 5.25 9.97 -18.01
C ALA A 76 4.50 11.31 -18.03
N LEU A 77 4.54 12.05 -16.91
CA LEU A 77 3.92 13.37 -16.83
C LEU A 77 4.53 14.35 -17.84
N ARG A 78 5.87 14.36 -17.99
CA ARG A 78 6.52 15.20 -18.99
C ARG A 78 6.08 14.86 -20.42
N ASP A 79 6.00 13.55 -20.75
CA ASP A 79 5.57 13.12 -22.09
C ASP A 79 4.12 13.49 -22.38
N ALA A 80 3.21 13.25 -21.40
CA ALA A 80 1.82 13.60 -21.54
C ALA A 80 1.61 15.12 -21.67
N THR A 81 2.33 15.93 -20.91
CA THR A 81 2.28 17.40 -21.03
C THR A 81 2.83 17.86 -22.38
N ALA A 82 3.99 17.34 -22.81
CA ALA A 82 4.55 17.68 -24.11
C ALA A 82 3.64 17.26 -25.28
N ALA A 83 2.90 16.16 -25.13
CA ALA A 83 1.92 15.76 -26.13
C ALA A 83 0.72 16.73 -26.16
N LEU A 84 0.21 17.16 -24.99
CA LEU A 84 -0.87 18.15 -24.88
C LEU A 84 -0.48 19.51 -25.44
N ASP A 85 0.77 19.95 -25.29
CA ASP A 85 1.28 21.21 -25.84
C ASP A 85 1.34 21.20 -27.38
N LEU A 86 1.27 20.03 -28.02
CA LEU A 86 1.35 19.83 -29.46
C LEU A 86 -0.02 19.55 -30.10
N THR A 87 -1.06 19.38 -29.31
CA THR A 87 -2.43 19.15 -29.79
C THR A 87 -3.22 20.45 -29.74
N GLU A 88 -4.01 20.70 -30.76
CA GLU A 88 -4.93 21.85 -30.86
C GLU A 88 -6.40 21.38 -30.86
N GLY A 89 -6.68 20.14 -30.41
CA GLY A 89 -7.95 19.48 -30.66
C GLY A 89 -8.77 19.13 -29.43
N ASP A 90 -10.08 18.88 -29.70
CA ASP A 90 -11.06 18.52 -28.67
C ASP A 90 -11.00 17.04 -28.23
N ASP A 91 -10.01 16.24 -28.71
CA ASP A 91 -9.96 14.78 -28.52
C ASP A 91 -8.75 14.35 -27.64
N ASP A 92 -8.35 15.23 -26.73
CA ASP A 92 -7.18 15.06 -25.87
C ASP A 92 -7.49 14.27 -24.58
N GLY A 93 -8.68 13.75 -24.45
CA GLY A 93 -9.12 12.99 -23.27
C GLY A 93 -8.15 11.90 -22.82
N PRO A 94 -7.61 11.05 -23.71
CA PRO A 94 -6.61 10.04 -23.36
C PRO A 94 -5.31 10.64 -22.79
N LEU A 95 -4.86 11.80 -23.26
CA LEU A 95 -3.67 12.47 -22.76
C LEU A 95 -3.88 13.03 -21.36
N TYR A 96 -5.00 13.71 -21.11
CA TYR A 96 -5.40 14.17 -19.78
C TYR A 96 -5.57 13.00 -18.81
N PHE A 97 -6.07 11.86 -19.26
CA PHE A 97 -6.16 10.64 -18.45
C PHE A 97 -4.75 10.12 -18.03
N LEU A 98 -3.79 10.08 -18.95
CA LEU A 98 -2.40 9.70 -18.62
C LEU A 98 -1.74 10.71 -17.67
N GLN A 99 -2.00 12.01 -17.89
CA GLN A 99 -1.54 13.07 -17.01
C GLN A 99 -2.11 12.89 -15.58
N ALA A 100 -3.42 12.62 -15.47
CA ALA A 100 -4.09 12.38 -14.19
C ALA A 100 -3.50 11.16 -13.46
N ARG A 101 -3.26 10.05 -14.16
CA ARG A 101 -2.60 8.87 -13.60
C ARG A 101 -1.19 9.17 -13.10
N ALA A 102 -0.40 9.92 -13.86
CA ALA A 102 0.94 10.32 -13.47
C ALA A 102 0.91 11.19 -12.19
N LEU A 103 0.03 12.18 -12.14
CA LEU A 103 -0.16 13.08 -11.01
C LEU A 103 -0.59 12.34 -9.75
N ARG A 104 -1.53 11.40 -9.88
CA ARG A 104 -1.94 10.53 -8.76
C ARG A 104 -0.76 9.73 -8.21
N MET A 105 0.02 9.09 -9.07
CA MET A 105 1.21 8.33 -8.66
C MET A 105 2.28 9.20 -7.98
N LEU A 106 2.32 10.50 -8.29
CA LEU A 106 3.18 11.49 -7.64
C LEU A 106 2.60 12.04 -6.32
N GLY A 107 1.39 11.64 -5.95
CA GLY A 107 0.68 12.17 -4.77
C GLY A 107 0.12 13.58 -4.94
N ARG A 108 0.12 14.13 -6.17
CA ARG A 108 -0.44 15.44 -6.51
C ARG A 108 -1.95 15.32 -6.74
N LEU A 109 -2.68 14.95 -5.66
CA LEU A 109 -4.08 14.50 -5.76
C LEU A 109 -5.05 15.57 -6.31
N PRO A 110 -4.99 16.85 -5.88
CA PRO A 110 -5.88 17.88 -6.43
C PRO A 110 -5.67 18.09 -7.93
N GLU A 111 -4.44 18.07 -8.39
CA GLU A 111 -4.10 18.22 -9.80
C GLU A 111 -4.51 16.98 -10.63
N ALA A 112 -4.37 15.79 -10.03
CA ALA A 112 -4.86 14.56 -10.66
C ALA A 112 -6.38 14.59 -10.89
N LEU A 113 -7.16 15.09 -9.94
CA LEU A 113 -8.61 15.26 -10.08
C LEU A 113 -8.96 16.32 -11.14
N ALA A 114 -8.20 17.41 -11.23
CA ALA A 114 -8.39 18.42 -12.27
C ALA A 114 -8.12 17.84 -13.67
N ALA A 115 -7.00 17.12 -13.84
CA ALA A 115 -6.68 16.47 -15.11
C ALA A 115 -7.69 15.36 -15.46
N ALA A 116 -8.19 14.59 -14.48
CA ALA A 116 -9.24 13.59 -14.71
C ALA A 116 -10.56 14.23 -15.17
N ARG A 117 -10.90 15.42 -14.66
CA ARG A 117 -12.06 16.19 -15.15
C ARG A 117 -11.87 16.60 -16.61
N GLN A 118 -10.70 17.16 -16.94
CA GLN A 118 -10.36 17.51 -18.32
C GLN A 118 -10.43 16.29 -19.26
N ALA A 119 -9.98 15.11 -18.79
CA ALA A 119 -10.10 13.88 -19.56
C ALA A 119 -11.57 13.58 -19.93
N GLY A 120 -12.50 13.71 -18.99
CA GLY A 120 -13.92 13.51 -19.24
C GLY A 120 -14.55 14.57 -20.14
N GLU A 121 -14.21 15.85 -19.95
CA GLU A 121 -14.65 16.97 -20.78
C GLU A 121 -14.15 16.85 -22.23
N ASN A 122 -12.97 16.24 -22.43
CA ASN A 122 -12.37 15.99 -23.75
C ASN A 122 -12.59 14.54 -24.24
N GLY A 123 -13.74 13.96 -23.93
CA GLY A 123 -14.25 12.75 -24.58
C GLY A 123 -13.78 11.40 -24.01
N PHE A 124 -13.01 11.36 -22.91
CA PHE A 124 -12.63 10.08 -22.30
C PHE A 124 -13.78 9.52 -21.44
N THR A 125 -14.46 8.46 -21.92
CA THR A 125 -15.70 7.93 -21.31
C THR A 125 -15.56 6.51 -20.72
N GLY A 126 -14.36 5.90 -20.76
CA GLY A 126 -14.12 4.54 -20.27
C GLY A 126 -14.29 4.38 -18.76
N PRO A 127 -14.51 3.14 -18.28
CA PRO A 127 -14.64 2.83 -16.84
C PRO A 127 -13.36 3.13 -16.05
N GLU A 128 -12.23 3.29 -16.72
CA GLU A 128 -10.94 3.62 -16.12
C GLU A 128 -10.92 5.04 -15.53
N LEU A 129 -11.73 5.97 -16.09
CA LEU A 129 -11.77 7.34 -15.60
C LEU A 129 -12.42 7.43 -14.21
N PRO A 130 -13.65 6.96 -13.98
CA PRO A 130 -14.22 6.95 -12.63
C PRO A 130 -13.43 6.06 -11.67
N LEU A 131 -12.79 4.98 -12.13
CA LEU A 131 -11.87 4.20 -11.32
C LEU A 131 -10.71 5.07 -10.82
N LEU A 132 -10.02 5.79 -11.70
CA LEU A 132 -8.90 6.68 -11.36
C LEU A 132 -9.32 7.77 -10.37
N VAL A 133 -10.50 8.36 -10.57
CA VAL A 133 -11.06 9.37 -9.65
C VAL A 133 -11.34 8.76 -8.29
N GLY A 134 -11.94 7.56 -8.24
CA GLY A 134 -12.20 6.81 -7.01
C GLY A 134 -10.92 6.47 -6.25
N GLU A 135 -9.89 5.98 -6.94
CA GLU A 135 -8.55 5.74 -6.38
C GLU A 135 -7.92 7.03 -5.81
N THR A 136 -8.12 8.15 -6.49
CA THR A 136 -7.56 9.45 -6.08
C THR A 136 -8.24 9.97 -4.82
N HIS A 137 -9.59 9.87 -4.73
CA HIS A 137 -10.33 10.20 -3.51
C HIS A 137 -9.99 9.25 -2.35
N LEU A 138 -9.79 7.95 -2.61
CA LEU A 138 -9.34 7.00 -1.59
C LEU A 138 -7.97 7.40 -1.02
N ALA A 139 -7.03 7.80 -1.88
CA ALA A 139 -5.72 8.30 -1.47
C ALA A 139 -5.83 9.62 -0.66
N ALA A 140 -6.79 10.47 -0.98
CA ALA A 140 -7.15 11.68 -0.24
C ALA A 140 -7.93 11.40 1.06
N ARG A 141 -8.30 10.15 1.33
CA ARG A 141 -9.16 9.70 2.45
C ARG A 141 -10.59 10.26 2.40
N ASP A 142 -11.03 10.65 1.22
CA ASP A 142 -12.41 11.03 0.96
C ASP A 142 -13.20 9.78 0.53
N TYR A 143 -13.56 8.96 1.53
CA TYR A 143 -14.18 7.66 1.28
C TYR A 143 -15.57 7.75 0.61
N PRO A 144 -16.44 8.72 0.96
CA PRO A 144 -17.72 8.87 0.26
C PRO A 144 -17.56 9.14 -1.23
N ALA A 145 -16.73 10.10 -1.62
CA ALA A 145 -16.48 10.41 -3.02
C ALA A 145 -15.74 9.26 -3.74
N ALA A 146 -14.85 8.54 -3.05
CA ALA A 146 -14.22 7.34 -3.59
C ALA A 146 -15.26 6.28 -3.94
N LEU A 147 -16.18 5.96 -3.03
CA LEU A 147 -17.23 4.95 -3.22
C LEU A 147 -18.16 5.33 -4.38
N ASP A 148 -18.62 6.60 -4.47
CA ASP A 148 -19.48 7.06 -5.57
C ASP A 148 -18.83 6.86 -6.95
N ASN A 149 -17.55 7.21 -7.07
CA ASN A 149 -16.85 7.06 -8.34
C ASN A 149 -16.52 5.59 -8.65
N LEU A 150 -16.22 4.76 -7.65
CA LEU A 150 -16.04 3.31 -7.85
C LEU A 150 -17.36 2.64 -8.25
N ASP A 151 -18.50 3.12 -7.72
CA ASP A 151 -19.82 2.67 -8.18
C ASP A 151 -20.11 3.07 -9.62
N ARG A 152 -19.66 4.26 -10.04
CA ARG A 152 -19.74 4.66 -11.45
C ARG A 152 -18.90 3.76 -12.34
N ALA A 153 -17.67 3.41 -11.91
CA ALA A 153 -16.81 2.48 -12.64
C ALA A 153 -17.49 1.11 -12.80
N LEU A 154 -18.07 0.57 -11.72
CA LEU A 154 -18.77 -0.73 -11.72
C LEU A 154 -20.11 -0.70 -12.48
N ARG A 155 -20.74 0.45 -12.66
CA ARG A 155 -21.90 0.56 -13.58
C ARG A 155 -21.50 0.46 -15.05
N LEU A 156 -20.29 0.93 -15.40
CA LEU A 156 -19.76 0.82 -16.76
C LEU A 156 -19.16 -0.55 -17.04
N ASP A 157 -18.46 -1.11 -16.06
CA ASP A 157 -17.88 -2.47 -16.09
C ASP A 157 -18.11 -3.17 -14.75
N PRO A 158 -19.18 -3.97 -14.60
CA PRO A 158 -19.54 -4.66 -13.36
C PRO A 158 -18.49 -5.68 -12.90
N ASP A 159 -17.68 -6.18 -13.81
CA ASP A 159 -16.69 -7.21 -13.55
C ASP A 159 -15.26 -6.66 -13.36
N GLN A 160 -15.08 -5.34 -13.34
CA GLN A 160 -13.78 -4.69 -13.20
C GLN A 160 -13.11 -5.02 -11.85
N PRO A 161 -12.04 -5.85 -11.83
CA PRO A 161 -11.45 -6.34 -10.57
C PRO A 161 -10.86 -5.20 -9.73
N ALA A 162 -10.25 -4.21 -10.39
CA ALA A 162 -9.63 -3.07 -9.74
C ALA A 162 -10.67 -2.21 -9.00
N ALA A 163 -11.84 -1.96 -9.61
CA ALA A 163 -12.91 -1.20 -8.97
C ALA A 163 -13.47 -1.93 -7.73
N LEU A 164 -13.67 -3.25 -7.83
CA LEU A 164 -14.06 -4.09 -6.69
C LEU A 164 -13.01 -4.05 -5.58
N PHE A 165 -11.73 -4.16 -5.93
CA PHE A 165 -10.62 -4.10 -4.99
C PHE A 165 -10.57 -2.77 -4.24
N TYR A 166 -10.56 -1.63 -4.96
CA TYR A 166 -10.51 -0.31 -4.33
C TYR A 166 -11.77 0.01 -3.52
N LYS A 167 -12.94 -0.49 -3.95
CA LYS A 167 -14.17 -0.38 -3.17
C LYS A 167 -14.06 -1.15 -1.85
N GLY A 168 -13.48 -2.36 -1.88
CA GLY A 168 -13.15 -3.12 -0.67
C GLY A 168 -12.20 -2.36 0.25
N LEU A 169 -11.17 -1.69 -0.30
CA LEU A 169 -10.26 -0.85 0.49
C LEU A 169 -10.95 0.37 1.10
N ALA A 170 -11.86 1.03 0.36
CA ALA A 170 -12.62 2.17 0.85
C ALA A 170 -13.50 1.78 2.05
N TYR A 171 -14.20 0.64 1.97
CA TYR A 171 -14.98 0.11 3.09
C TYR A 171 -14.10 -0.31 4.27
N ALA A 172 -12.95 -0.94 4.02
CA ALA A 172 -12.00 -1.28 5.09
C ALA A 172 -11.50 -0.03 5.82
N ALA A 173 -11.22 1.05 5.09
CA ALA A 173 -10.77 2.32 5.65
C ALA A 173 -11.87 3.07 6.41
N SER A 174 -13.13 2.92 6.02
CA SER A 174 -14.31 3.45 6.74
C SER A 174 -14.81 2.52 7.87
N SER A 175 -14.08 1.43 8.15
CA SER A 175 -14.38 0.45 9.20
C SER A 175 -15.63 -0.42 8.94
N ASP A 176 -16.15 -0.46 7.72
CA ASP A 176 -17.17 -1.42 7.30
C ASP A 176 -16.52 -2.72 6.82
N THR A 177 -16.15 -3.55 7.79
CA THR A 177 -15.41 -4.79 7.51
C THR A 177 -16.25 -5.81 6.72
N ALA A 178 -17.57 -5.83 6.88
CA ALA A 178 -18.42 -6.78 6.17
C ALA A 178 -18.46 -6.48 4.66
N GLN A 179 -18.69 -5.22 4.30
CA GLN A 179 -18.65 -4.77 2.91
C GLN A 179 -17.25 -4.93 2.32
N ALA A 180 -16.21 -4.58 3.09
CA ALA A 180 -14.82 -4.75 2.66
C ALA A 180 -14.51 -6.20 2.25
N LEU A 181 -14.88 -7.17 3.09
CA LEU A 181 -14.69 -8.59 2.79
C LEU A 181 -15.45 -9.02 1.54
N GLY A 182 -16.72 -8.61 1.39
CA GLY A 182 -17.53 -8.95 0.22
C GLY A 182 -16.91 -8.48 -1.08
N TYR A 183 -16.50 -7.21 -1.15
CA TYR A 183 -15.88 -6.65 -2.36
C TYR A 183 -14.49 -7.21 -2.64
N LEU A 184 -13.65 -7.43 -1.62
CA LEU A 184 -12.33 -8.06 -1.82
C LEU A 184 -12.44 -9.52 -2.26
N GLN A 185 -13.43 -10.28 -1.76
CA GLN A 185 -13.70 -11.63 -2.23
C GLN A 185 -14.21 -11.64 -3.68
N ALA A 186 -15.06 -10.69 -4.05
CA ALA A 186 -15.50 -10.50 -5.43
C ALA A 186 -14.33 -10.18 -6.36
N ALA A 187 -13.43 -9.26 -5.96
CA ALA A 187 -12.20 -8.97 -6.69
C ALA A 187 -11.31 -10.22 -6.85
N LEU A 188 -11.13 -10.99 -5.76
CA LEU A 188 -10.35 -12.23 -5.80
C LEU A 188 -10.96 -13.31 -6.70
N ALA A 189 -12.28 -13.33 -6.84
CA ALA A 189 -12.96 -14.26 -7.76
C ALA A 189 -12.65 -13.93 -9.23
N ARG A 190 -12.45 -12.63 -9.56
CA ARG A 190 -12.07 -12.18 -10.90
C ARG A 190 -10.56 -12.34 -11.14
N GLU A 191 -9.73 -12.02 -10.15
CA GLU A 191 -8.27 -12.14 -10.22
C GLU A 191 -7.74 -13.08 -9.12
N PRO A 192 -7.85 -14.41 -9.29
CA PRO A 192 -7.50 -15.38 -8.24
C PRO A 192 -6.02 -15.43 -7.86
N ARG A 193 -5.14 -14.84 -8.66
CA ARG A 193 -3.68 -14.90 -8.49
C ARG A 193 -3.07 -13.54 -8.15
N GLN A 194 -3.85 -12.62 -7.57
CA GLN A 194 -3.39 -11.28 -7.20
C GLN A 194 -2.95 -11.26 -5.73
N PRO A 195 -1.63 -11.12 -5.44
CA PRO A 195 -1.11 -11.16 -4.07
C PRO A 195 -1.64 -10.02 -3.19
N GLU A 196 -1.89 -8.83 -3.77
CA GLU A 196 -2.39 -7.66 -3.06
C GLU A 196 -3.78 -7.88 -2.48
N ILE A 197 -4.69 -8.53 -3.23
CA ILE A 197 -6.04 -8.86 -2.74
C ILE A 197 -5.93 -9.86 -1.59
N LEU A 198 -5.06 -10.87 -1.72
CA LEU A 198 -4.82 -11.89 -0.70
C LEU A 198 -4.24 -11.29 0.58
N HIS A 199 -3.33 -10.32 0.45
CA HIS A 199 -2.80 -9.54 1.56
C HIS A 199 -3.92 -8.80 2.30
N GLN A 200 -4.78 -8.05 1.58
CA GLN A 200 -5.85 -7.27 2.21
C GLN A 200 -6.86 -8.17 2.94
N LEU A 201 -7.23 -9.30 2.35
CA LEU A 201 -8.10 -10.29 3.01
C LEU A 201 -7.43 -10.86 4.26
N ALA A 202 -6.16 -11.24 4.19
CA ALA A 202 -5.42 -11.74 5.36
C ALA A 202 -5.34 -10.69 6.48
N ALA A 203 -5.10 -9.42 6.13
CA ALA A 203 -5.05 -8.32 7.08
C ALA A 203 -6.40 -8.09 7.78
N LEU A 204 -7.51 -8.11 7.03
CA LEU A 204 -8.87 -7.98 7.59
C LEU A 204 -9.21 -9.14 8.52
N TYR A 205 -8.93 -10.39 8.14
CA TYR A 205 -9.17 -11.54 9.01
C TYR A 205 -8.27 -11.55 10.25
N ASN A 206 -7.05 -11.03 10.15
CA ASN A 206 -6.20 -10.78 11.32
C ASN A 206 -6.81 -9.72 12.26
N ALA A 207 -7.42 -8.68 11.72
CA ALA A 207 -8.12 -7.65 12.50
C ALA A 207 -9.36 -8.22 13.19
N LEU A 208 -10.10 -9.09 12.51
CA LEU A 208 -11.25 -9.83 13.05
C LEU A 208 -10.84 -10.93 14.05
N ARG A 209 -9.55 -11.17 14.25
CA ARG A 209 -9.02 -12.25 15.08
C ARG A 209 -9.44 -13.65 14.64
N ASP A 210 -9.63 -13.84 13.33
CA ASP A 210 -9.79 -15.14 12.70
C ASP A 210 -8.46 -15.61 12.07
N PRO A 211 -7.59 -16.27 12.85
CA PRO A 211 -6.29 -16.73 12.36
C PRO A 211 -6.41 -17.88 11.33
N GLY A 212 -7.56 -18.57 11.28
CA GLY A 212 -7.81 -19.62 10.32
C GLY A 212 -7.91 -19.07 8.90
N GLN A 213 -8.79 -18.11 8.68
CA GLN A 213 -8.95 -17.45 7.38
C GLN A 213 -7.73 -16.60 7.03
N ALA A 214 -7.20 -15.81 7.98
CA ALA A 214 -6.00 -15.03 7.76
C ALA A 214 -4.84 -15.90 7.26
N GLY A 215 -4.63 -17.06 7.88
CA GLY A 215 -3.59 -18.00 7.48
C GLY A 215 -3.79 -18.59 6.09
N ARG A 216 -5.04 -18.90 5.69
CA ARG A 216 -5.35 -19.40 4.35
C ARG A 216 -4.99 -18.40 3.26
N TYR A 217 -5.41 -17.14 3.44
CA TYR A 217 -5.15 -16.09 2.45
C TYR A 217 -3.66 -15.72 2.42
N ALA A 218 -3.02 -15.53 3.57
CA ALA A 218 -1.59 -15.21 3.63
C ALA A 218 -0.72 -16.34 3.04
N ALA A 219 -1.00 -17.61 3.35
CA ALA A 219 -0.29 -18.74 2.78
C ALA A 219 -0.49 -18.86 1.26
N ARG A 220 -1.72 -18.59 0.77
CA ARG A 220 -1.99 -18.56 -0.68
C ARG A 220 -1.22 -17.43 -1.36
N GLY A 221 -1.17 -16.25 -0.74
CA GLY A 221 -0.40 -15.11 -1.24
C GLY A 221 1.10 -15.41 -1.29
N LEU A 222 1.66 -16.00 -0.23
CA LEU A 222 3.07 -16.39 -0.16
C LEU A 222 3.48 -17.47 -1.19
N ARG A 223 2.56 -18.30 -1.66
CA ARG A 223 2.83 -19.21 -2.79
C ARG A 223 2.94 -18.49 -4.13
N LEU A 224 2.32 -17.31 -4.27
CA LEU A 224 2.37 -16.50 -5.49
C LEU A 224 3.54 -15.52 -5.46
N ASP A 225 3.79 -14.92 -4.29
CA ASP A 225 4.89 -13.98 -4.05
C ASP A 225 5.58 -14.28 -2.71
N THR A 226 6.67 -15.03 -2.78
CA THR A 226 7.51 -15.39 -1.63
C THR A 226 8.34 -14.22 -1.11
N ALA A 227 8.41 -13.12 -1.85
CA ALA A 227 9.17 -11.93 -1.51
C ALA A 227 8.30 -10.79 -0.94
N SER A 228 7.01 -11.04 -0.72
CA SER A 228 6.11 -10.04 -0.12
C SER A 228 6.33 -9.91 1.40
N GLY A 229 6.92 -8.80 1.82
CA GLY A 229 7.06 -8.46 3.24
C GLY A 229 5.72 -8.30 3.95
N ALA A 230 4.70 -7.78 3.25
CA ALA A 230 3.34 -7.61 3.76
C ALA A 230 2.67 -8.95 4.08
N LEU A 231 2.74 -9.92 3.16
CA LEU A 231 2.20 -11.26 3.37
C LEU A 231 2.94 -12.03 4.47
N HIS A 232 4.26 -11.86 4.58
CA HIS A 232 5.00 -12.42 5.71
C HIS A 232 4.55 -11.81 7.04
N TYR A 233 4.29 -10.50 7.08
CA TYR A 233 3.72 -9.86 8.26
C TYR A 233 2.36 -10.44 8.64
N ASP A 234 1.45 -10.60 7.69
CA ASP A 234 0.11 -11.15 7.94
C ASP A 234 0.16 -12.59 8.41
N TYR A 235 1.04 -13.40 7.81
CA TYR A 235 1.24 -14.78 8.24
C TYR A 235 1.82 -14.84 9.66
N GLY A 236 2.74 -13.94 10.00
CA GLY A 236 3.23 -13.78 11.37
C GLY A 236 2.12 -13.42 12.35
N ARG A 237 1.21 -12.52 11.95
CA ARG A 237 0.07 -12.11 12.80
C ARG A 237 -0.89 -13.24 13.13
N GLN A 238 -1.26 -14.06 12.14
CA GLN A 238 -2.12 -15.21 12.40
C GLN A 238 -1.45 -16.26 13.30
N LEU A 239 -0.11 -16.46 13.15
CA LEU A 239 0.64 -17.36 14.03
C LEU A 239 0.67 -16.85 15.47
N GLU A 240 0.87 -15.53 15.66
CA GLU A 240 0.79 -14.90 16.97
C GLU A 240 -0.60 -15.09 17.63
N LEU A 241 -1.68 -14.91 16.85
CA LEU A 241 -3.05 -15.13 17.32
C LEU A 241 -3.32 -16.59 17.69
N ARG A 242 -2.60 -17.53 17.09
CA ARG A 242 -2.65 -18.96 17.44
C ARG A 242 -1.75 -19.35 18.60
N GLY A 243 -1.03 -18.42 19.22
CA GLY A 243 -0.12 -18.68 20.32
C GLY A 243 1.19 -19.33 19.90
N LEU A 244 1.68 -19.07 18.69
CA LEU A 244 2.93 -19.58 18.14
C LEU A 244 3.95 -18.44 17.95
N PRO A 245 4.45 -17.83 19.04
CA PRO A 245 5.24 -16.60 19.00
C PRO A 245 6.59 -16.76 18.29
N ASP A 246 7.25 -17.90 18.41
CA ASP A 246 8.55 -18.14 17.78
C ASP A 246 8.45 -18.17 16.26
N SER A 247 7.44 -18.89 15.74
CA SER A 247 7.15 -18.95 14.31
C SER A 247 6.70 -17.57 13.80
N ALA A 248 5.88 -16.86 14.56
CA ALA A 248 5.48 -15.49 14.23
C ALA A 248 6.71 -14.57 14.15
N GLY A 249 7.62 -14.68 15.11
CA GLY A 249 8.88 -13.92 15.13
C GLY A 249 9.76 -14.18 13.91
N TRP A 250 9.82 -15.41 13.42
CA TRP A 250 10.53 -15.72 12.17
C TRP A 250 9.92 -14.97 10.97
N HIS A 251 8.59 -15.01 10.82
CA HIS A 251 7.90 -14.32 9.74
C HIS A 251 8.03 -12.80 9.82
N TYR A 252 7.99 -12.20 11.02
CA TYR A 252 8.23 -10.76 11.20
C TYR A 252 9.66 -10.36 10.81
N ARG A 253 10.68 -11.16 11.19
CA ARG A 253 12.06 -10.92 10.75
C ARG A 253 12.19 -11.04 9.23
N ARG A 254 11.51 -12.01 8.61
CA ARG A 254 11.50 -12.16 7.15
C ARG A 254 10.83 -10.96 6.47
N ALA A 255 9.70 -10.47 7.01
CA ALA A 255 9.04 -9.26 6.53
C ALA A 255 10.00 -8.05 6.53
N LEU A 256 10.75 -7.86 7.61
CA LEU A 256 11.74 -6.77 7.73
C LEU A 256 12.95 -6.94 6.80
N ALA A 257 13.36 -8.16 6.51
CA ALA A 257 14.45 -8.44 5.57
C ALA A 257 14.05 -8.11 4.12
N LEU A 258 12.77 -8.29 3.79
CA LEU A 258 12.21 -8.00 2.47
C LEU A 258 11.80 -6.53 2.32
N ASP A 259 11.25 -5.96 3.38
CA ASP A 259 10.84 -4.55 3.42
C ASP A 259 11.18 -3.92 4.78
N THR A 260 12.25 -3.16 4.82
CA THR A 260 12.72 -2.47 6.02
C THR A 260 11.77 -1.38 6.51
N THR A 261 10.75 -1.01 5.73
CA THR A 261 9.76 0.01 6.12
C THR A 261 8.61 -0.55 6.94
N GLN A 262 8.53 -1.87 7.13
CA GLN A 262 7.49 -2.58 7.87
C GLN A 262 7.52 -2.31 9.39
N TYR A 263 7.25 -1.06 9.80
CA TYR A 263 7.28 -0.65 11.20
C TYR A 263 6.37 -1.50 12.11
N ARG A 264 5.30 -2.09 11.54
CA ARG A 264 4.39 -2.98 12.27
C ARG A 264 5.10 -4.27 12.70
N ALA A 265 5.98 -4.82 11.86
CA ALA A 265 6.78 -6.00 12.20
C ALA A 265 7.82 -5.68 13.27
N ASP A 266 8.49 -4.52 13.18
CA ASP A 266 9.36 -4.02 14.24
C ASP A 266 8.60 -3.88 15.57
N TYR A 267 7.41 -3.28 15.55
CA TYR A 267 6.59 -3.15 16.74
C TYR A 267 6.24 -4.51 17.37
N ARG A 268 5.86 -5.52 16.55
CA ARG A 268 5.52 -6.86 17.06
C ARG A 268 6.71 -7.58 17.66
N LEU A 269 7.89 -7.50 17.03
CA LEU A 269 9.13 -8.08 17.60
C LEU A 269 9.52 -7.37 18.88
N GLY A 270 9.40 -6.05 18.92
CA GLY A 270 9.65 -5.26 20.12
C GLY A 270 8.68 -5.60 21.27
N LEU A 271 7.39 -5.75 20.98
CA LEU A 271 6.38 -6.17 21.94
C LEU A 271 6.68 -7.57 22.47
N ALA A 272 6.96 -8.54 21.59
CA ALA A 272 7.30 -9.90 21.99
C ALA A 272 8.55 -9.94 22.88
N ALA A 273 9.57 -9.15 22.57
CA ALA A 273 10.77 -9.06 23.41
C ALA A 273 10.48 -8.39 24.77
N ALA A 274 9.62 -7.36 24.81
CA ALA A 274 9.24 -6.68 26.05
C ALA A 274 8.42 -7.61 26.96
N THR A 275 7.44 -8.35 26.40
CA THR A 275 6.63 -9.32 27.15
C THR A 275 7.47 -10.50 27.66
N ALA A 276 8.52 -10.88 26.94
CA ALA A 276 9.49 -11.90 27.37
C ALA A 276 10.55 -11.36 28.35
N HIS A 277 10.40 -10.13 28.86
CA HIS A 277 11.35 -9.47 29.75
C HIS A 277 12.80 -9.40 29.19
N ARG A 278 12.92 -9.18 27.87
CA ARG A 278 14.21 -9.05 27.15
C ARG A 278 14.40 -7.61 26.66
N PRO A 279 14.62 -6.63 27.56
CA PRO A 279 14.65 -5.22 27.19
C PRO A 279 15.77 -4.89 26.19
N ALA A 280 16.91 -5.59 26.24
CA ALA A 280 17.99 -5.41 25.29
C ALA A 280 17.59 -5.73 23.84
N GLN A 281 16.69 -6.67 23.64
CA GLN A 281 16.15 -7.01 22.34
C GLN A 281 14.96 -6.10 21.95
N ALA A 282 14.17 -5.64 22.91
CA ALA A 282 13.00 -4.79 22.69
C ALA A 282 13.38 -3.40 22.18
N VAL A 283 14.39 -2.75 22.79
CA VAL A 283 14.79 -1.37 22.49
C VAL A 283 15.06 -1.12 21.01
N PRO A 284 15.93 -1.88 20.30
CA PRO A 284 16.23 -1.59 18.90
C PRO A 284 15.01 -1.73 17.98
N TYR A 285 14.14 -2.71 18.23
CA TYR A 285 12.92 -2.90 17.43
C TYR A 285 11.92 -1.76 17.66
N LEU A 286 11.63 -1.42 18.92
CA LEU A 286 10.67 -0.33 19.25
C LEU A 286 11.17 1.03 18.75
N ALA A 287 12.48 1.28 18.88
CA ALA A 287 13.08 2.51 18.37
C ALA A 287 12.98 2.61 16.83
N ARG A 288 13.16 1.51 16.09
CA ARG A 288 12.96 1.51 14.64
C ARG A 288 11.49 1.73 14.27
N ALA A 289 10.55 1.07 14.95
CA ALA A 289 9.13 1.27 14.74
C ALA A 289 8.73 2.74 14.90
N LEU A 290 9.20 3.40 15.96
CA LEU A 290 8.92 4.82 16.26
C LEU A 290 9.60 5.79 15.29
N ARG A 291 10.77 5.47 14.75
CA ARG A 291 11.39 6.29 13.68
C ARG A 291 10.53 6.32 12.41
N ARG A 292 9.87 5.21 12.08
CA ARG A 292 8.99 5.09 10.90
C ARG A 292 7.59 5.64 11.16
N ASN A 293 7.05 5.37 12.33
CA ASN A 293 5.77 5.90 12.76
C ASN A 293 5.86 6.47 14.18
N PRO A 294 6.10 7.77 14.33
CA PRO A 294 6.18 8.42 15.65
C PRO A 294 4.86 8.39 16.44
N ARG A 295 3.73 8.20 15.77
CA ARG A 295 2.39 8.18 16.39
C ARG A 295 1.98 6.78 16.84
N LEU A 296 2.85 6.11 17.62
CA LEU A 296 2.61 4.80 18.23
C LEU A 296 2.81 4.89 19.75
N PRO A 297 1.82 5.40 20.50
CA PRO A 297 1.98 5.61 21.94
C PRO A 297 2.28 4.32 22.71
N GLN A 298 1.73 3.17 22.28
CA GLN A 298 2.04 1.87 22.88
C GLN A 298 3.50 1.47 22.68
N ALA A 299 4.07 1.67 21.47
CA ALA A 299 5.48 1.39 21.21
C ALA A 299 6.39 2.33 22.03
N ARG A 300 6.00 3.60 22.20
CA ARG A 300 6.73 4.58 23.00
C ARG A 300 6.74 4.21 24.49
N ALA A 301 5.60 3.75 25.02
CA ALA A 301 5.51 3.27 26.38
C ALA A 301 6.41 2.07 26.62
N LEU A 302 6.35 1.05 25.77
CA LEU A 302 7.20 -0.13 25.84
C LEU A 302 8.69 0.21 25.72
N LEU A 303 9.03 1.16 24.83
CA LEU A 303 10.41 1.63 24.69
C LEU A 303 10.90 2.31 25.98
N ALA A 304 10.07 3.19 26.57
CA ALA A 304 10.41 3.86 27.82
C ALA A 304 10.64 2.86 28.96
N GLU A 305 9.77 1.85 29.10
CA GLU A 305 9.89 0.79 30.10
C GLU A 305 11.11 -0.11 29.85
N ALA A 306 11.39 -0.46 28.61
CA ALA A 306 12.57 -1.25 28.26
C ALA A 306 13.88 -0.50 28.53
N LEU A 307 13.93 0.81 28.27
CA LEU A 307 15.06 1.68 28.60
C LEU A 307 15.21 1.84 30.11
N GLU A 308 14.11 1.99 30.88
CA GLU A 308 14.14 2.02 32.35
C GLU A 308 14.69 0.73 32.92
N ALA A 309 14.29 -0.44 32.37
CA ALA A 309 14.78 -1.75 32.77
C ALA A 309 16.30 -1.95 32.49
N GLN A 310 16.82 -1.28 31.46
CA GLN A 310 18.25 -1.26 31.15
C GLN A 310 19.03 -0.18 31.91
N HIS A 311 18.40 0.52 32.86
CA HIS A 311 18.99 1.66 33.58
C HIS A 311 19.44 2.83 32.71
N GLN A 312 18.92 2.92 31.46
CA GLN A 312 19.14 4.04 30.55
C GLN A 312 18.17 5.20 30.91
N LEU A 313 18.29 5.69 32.15
CA LEU A 313 17.31 6.59 32.74
C LEU A 313 17.10 7.91 31.96
N PRO A 314 18.13 8.59 31.41
CA PRO A 314 17.93 9.79 30.61
C PRO A 314 17.10 9.53 29.35
N ALA A 315 17.36 8.44 28.65
CA ALA A 315 16.63 8.05 27.45
C ALA A 315 15.18 7.65 27.78
N ALA A 316 14.95 6.88 28.85
CA ALA A 316 13.62 6.54 29.34
C ALA A 316 12.82 7.77 29.70
N PHE A 317 13.42 8.71 30.41
CA PHE A 317 12.80 10.00 30.78
C PHE A 317 12.35 10.80 29.55
N ALA A 318 13.20 10.88 28.52
CA ALA A 318 12.83 11.55 27.28
C ALA A 318 11.58 10.93 26.62
N GLN A 319 11.46 9.58 26.60
CA GLN A 319 10.28 8.92 26.07
C GLN A 319 9.03 9.16 26.93
N TYR A 320 9.15 9.10 28.27
CA TYR A 320 8.02 9.40 29.16
C TYR A 320 7.55 10.86 29.02
N ARG A 321 8.46 11.81 28.83
CA ARG A 321 8.09 13.22 28.57
C ARG A 321 7.26 13.37 27.27
N LEU A 322 7.61 12.63 26.21
CA LEU A 322 6.84 12.64 24.98
C LEU A 322 5.44 12.05 25.20
N LEU A 323 5.30 10.96 25.99
CA LEU A 323 3.99 10.40 26.35
C LEU A 323 3.14 11.40 27.16
N VAL A 324 3.75 12.16 28.06
CA VAL A 324 3.07 13.22 28.81
C VAL A 324 2.61 14.35 27.87
N ALA A 325 3.44 14.74 26.90
CA ALA A 325 3.08 15.75 25.90
C ALA A 325 1.95 15.30 24.96
N GLU A 326 1.95 14.00 24.58
CA GLU A 326 0.90 13.40 23.75
C GLU A 326 -0.44 13.26 24.51
N ASN A 327 -0.39 13.05 25.83
CA ASN A 327 -1.56 12.89 26.68
C ASN A 327 -1.35 13.54 28.07
N PRO A 328 -1.47 14.87 28.17
CA PRO A 328 -1.19 15.62 29.40
C PRO A 328 -2.09 15.25 30.58
N GLY A 329 -3.28 14.71 30.32
CA GLY A 329 -4.24 14.29 31.33
C GLY A 329 -3.97 12.92 31.95
N ASN A 330 -2.98 12.17 31.48
CA ASN A 330 -2.72 10.84 31.98
C ASN A 330 -1.76 10.87 33.18
N PRO A 331 -2.24 10.62 34.41
CA PRO A 331 -1.43 10.72 35.62
C PRO A 331 -0.33 9.63 35.69
N HIS A 332 -0.53 8.49 35.03
CA HIS A 332 0.44 7.41 34.97
C HIS A 332 1.76 7.84 34.31
N TRP A 333 1.68 8.48 33.16
CA TRP A 333 2.87 8.94 32.43
C TRP A 333 3.56 10.09 33.16
N THR A 334 2.78 11.00 33.76
CA THR A 334 3.33 12.07 34.60
C THR A 334 4.11 11.50 35.79
N PHE A 335 3.55 10.49 36.48
CA PHE A 335 4.24 9.80 37.56
C PHE A 335 5.50 9.09 37.12
N LYS A 336 5.43 8.34 36.01
CA LYS A 336 6.59 7.63 35.46
C LYS A 336 7.71 8.60 35.07
N ALA A 337 7.38 9.69 34.38
CA ALA A 337 8.34 10.72 34.02
C ALA A 337 9.00 11.33 35.27
N TRP A 338 8.21 11.70 36.30
CA TRP A 338 8.73 12.23 37.56
C TRP A 338 9.63 11.21 38.29
N LYS A 339 9.17 9.94 38.42
CA LYS A 339 9.92 8.89 39.09
C LYS A 339 11.30 8.65 38.44
N VAL A 340 11.31 8.50 37.10
CA VAL A 340 12.54 8.28 36.36
C VAL A 340 13.42 9.51 36.34
N GLY A 341 12.84 10.71 36.19
CA GLY A 341 13.56 11.98 36.32
C GLY A 341 14.24 12.15 37.66
N ASN A 342 13.57 11.79 38.77
CA ASN A 342 14.17 11.82 40.10
C ASN A 342 15.32 10.80 40.28
N ARG A 343 15.17 9.59 39.73
CA ARG A 343 16.27 8.60 39.74
C ARG A 343 17.46 9.03 38.89
N ALA A 344 17.21 9.73 37.78
CA ALA A 344 18.23 10.31 36.91
C ALA A 344 18.93 11.54 37.53
N ARG A 345 18.42 12.12 38.59
CA ARG A 345 19.02 13.29 39.27
C ARG A 345 20.49 13.11 39.65
N LEU A 346 20.94 11.91 39.93
CA LEU A 346 22.34 11.62 40.16
C LEU A 346 23.22 11.87 38.92
N LEU A 347 22.58 12.08 37.73
CA LEU A 347 23.24 12.23 36.44
C LEU A 347 22.93 13.59 35.75
N LEU A 348 21.97 14.37 36.28
CA LEU A 348 21.56 15.67 35.70
C LEU A 348 21.92 16.83 36.62
N PRO A 349 22.43 17.95 36.04
CA PRO A 349 22.62 19.21 36.79
C PRO A 349 21.32 19.71 37.41
N ASP A 350 21.38 20.44 38.52
CA ASP A 350 20.22 20.94 39.28
C ASP A 350 19.25 21.81 38.42
N SER A 351 19.77 22.54 37.45
CA SER A 351 19.01 23.36 36.52
C SER A 351 18.06 22.62 35.59
N LEU A 352 18.26 21.29 35.41
CA LEU A 352 17.44 20.44 34.52
C LEU A 352 16.48 19.52 35.29
N ARG A 353 16.32 19.72 36.61
CA ARG A 353 15.48 18.85 37.43
C ARG A 353 14.00 19.17 37.24
N PRO A 354 13.14 18.19 36.86
CA PRO A 354 11.71 18.40 36.80
C PRO A 354 11.12 18.65 38.19
N ALA A 355 10.17 19.57 38.30
CA ALA A 355 9.40 19.76 39.51
C ALA A 355 8.56 18.52 39.85
N PRO A 356 8.37 18.20 41.15
CA PRO A 356 7.50 17.07 41.52
C PRO A 356 6.06 17.33 41.03
N PRO A 357 5.37 16.29 40.56
CA PRO A 357 3.96 16.45 40.17
C PRO A 357 3.12 16.84 41.37
N ARG A 358 2.26 17.82 41.21
CA ARG A 358 1.23 18.15 42.23
C ARG A 358 0.16 17.08 42.14
N TYR A 359 0.25 16.02 42.95
CA TYR A 359 -0.84 15.08 43.09
C TYR A 359 -2.01 15.76 43.81
N PRO A 360 -3.24 15.68 43.29
CA PRO A 360 -4.40 15.93 44.14
C PRO A 360 -4.32 14.91 45.30
N ALA A 361 -4.42 15.39 46.51
CA ALA A 361 -4.42 14.53 47.69
C ALA A 361 -5.42 13.36 47.46
N PRO A 362 -5.06 12.11 47.83
CA PRO A 362 -5.98 11.01 47.69
C PRO A 362 -7.30 11.39 48.35
N ARG A 363 -8.39 11.39 47.58
CA ARG A 363 -9.73 11.62 48.16
C ARG A 363 -9.89 10.55 49.21
N ARG A 364 -9.92 10.97 50.49
CA ARG A 364 -10.28 10.04 51.58
C ARG A 364 -11.60 9.39 51.17
N PRO A 365 -11.72 8.08 51.19
CA PRO A 365 -13.00 7.44 50.93
C PRO A 365 -14.00 8.09 51.91
N ARG A 366 -15.12 8.61 51.40
CA ARG A 366 -16.20 9.05 52.24
C ARG A 366 -16.60 7.84 53.12
N PRO A 367 -16.72 8.01 54.46
CA PRO A 367 -17.23 6.95 55.30
C PRO A 367 -18.56 6.55 54.69
N GLN A 368 -18.65 5.31 54.25
CA GLN A 368 -19.94 4.74 53.88
C GLN A 368 -20.79 4.79 55.16
N ALA A 369 -21.87 5.58 55.10
CA ALA A 369 -22.88 5.55 56.18
C ALA A 369 -23.35 4.08 56.27
N ILE A 370 -23.06 3.45 57.41
CA ILE A 370 -23.57 2.14 57.73
C ILE A 370 -25.11 2.27 57.74
N ALA A 371 -25.76 1.70 56.76
CA ALA A 371 -27.21 1.64 56.73
C ALA A 371 -27.67 0.92 58.00
N PRO A 372 -28.67 1.47 58.74
CA PRO A 372 -29.20 0.77 59.93
C PRO A 372 -29.72 -0.61 59.50
N LEU A 373 -29.35 -1.63 60.25
CA LEU A 373 -29.85 -3.00 60.08
C LEU A 373 -31.39 -2.96 60.15
N ALA A 374 -32.04 -3.43 59.09
CA ALA A 374 -33.48 -3.63 59.07
C ALA A 374 -33.87 -4.62 60.18
N PRO A 375 -34.96 -4.37 60.92
CA PRO A 375 -35.41 -5.29 61.95
C PRO A 375 -35.83 -6.64 61.33
N LEU A 376 -35.39 -7.73 61.97
CA LEU A 376 -35.75 -9.10 61.59
C LEU A 376 -37.30 -9.25 61.69
N GLY A 377 -37.96 -9.29 60.52
CA GLY A 377 -39.35 -9.54 60.39
C GLY A 377 -39.68 -10.93 60.91
N GLY A 378 -40.68 -10.98 61.78
CA GLY A 378 -41.15 -12.19 62.48
C GLY A 378 -41.68 -13.29 61.54
N LEU A 379 -41.51 -14.50 61.96
CA LEU A 379 -42.11 -15.74 61.41
C LEU A 379 -43.63 -15.62 61.26
N PRO A 380 -44.24 -16.12 60.20
CA PRO A 380 -45.74 -16.22 60.14
C PRO A 380 -46.17 -17.34 61.04
N PRO A 381 -47.36 -17.20 61.70
CA PRO A 381 -48.00 -18.26 62.48
C PRO A 381 -48.59 -19.35 61.58
N ARG A 382 -48.63 -20.53 62.08
CA ARG A 382 -49.09 -21.86 61.54
C ARG A 382 -50.25 -21.82 60.56
#